data_bbc2c5978a522aad4649d78ad46ff427
#
_entry.id   bbc2c5978a522aad4649d78ad46ff427
#
_cell.length_a   1.000
_cell.length_b   1.000
_cell.length_c   1.000
_cell.angle_alpha   90.00
_cell.angle_beta   90.00
_cell.angle_gamma   90.00
#
_symmetry.space_group_name_H-M   'P 1'
#
loop_
_entity.id
_entity.type
_entity.pdbx_description
1 polymer ?
#
loop_
_entity_poly.entity_id
_entity_poly.type
_entity_poly.pdbx_seq_one_letter_code
_entity_poly.pdbx_strand_id
1 'polypeptide(L)'
;PFANGKGFDGCDLAPANTYPVYDGASDDLRTLVADLNACLKANGEKPIKNVKRGKMARLIAHYKSQFNDEPMAVDFSAAGAQAWYEKGRQFYWAKRGQLNFSCADCHVTNSGNSVRGDVLSAGLGHGVGFPVYRTKWSMSGKPWGTTHRRYGGCNKQVRASPFKAQGTEYKALEYYEAIMNTGVPLKVPSQRQ
;
A
#
# COMPACT_ATOMS: atom_id res chain seq x y z
N PRO A 1 -11.02 -15.36 -6.71
CA PRO A 1 -10.79 -16.80 -6.68
C PRO A 1 -9.62 -17.17 -7.58
N PHE A 2 -8.83 -18.16 -7.17
CA PHE A 2 -7.76 -18.73 -7.98
C PHE A 2 -8.36 -19.62 -9.08
N ALA A 3 -7.59 -19.86 -10.13
CA ALA A 3 -8.04 -20.65 -11.28
C ALA A 3 -8.45 -22.10 -10.88
N ASN A 4 -7.88 -22.61 -9.78
CA ASN A 4 -8.21 -23.93 -9.22
C ASN A 4 -9.48 -23.96 -8.33
N GLY A 5 -10.17 -22.83 -8.15
CA GLY A 5 -11.37 -22.70 -7.32
C GLY A 5 -11.14 -22.76 -5.80
N LYS A 6 -9.90 -22.87 -5.34
CA LYS A 6 -9.57 -23.00 -3.90
C LYS A 6 -9.62 -21.68 -3.11
N GLY A 7 -9.80 -20.54 -3.77
CA GLY A 7 -9.79 -19.24 -3.08
C GLY A 7 -8.47 -18.99 -2.37
N PHE A 8 -8.53 -18.62 -1.07
CA PHE A 8 -7.36 -18.41 -0.22
C PHE A 8 -7.11 -19.56 0.75
N ASP A 9 -7.81 -20.68 0.60
CA ASP A 9 -7.69 -21.83 1.49
C ASP A 9 -6.27 -22.40 1.44
N GLY A 10 -5.70 -22.69 2.60
CA GLY A 10 -4.33 -23.20 2.74
C GLY A 10 -3.23 -22.17 2.47
N CYS A 11 -3.56 -20.90 2.34
CA CYS A 11 -2.59 -19.82 2.26
C CYS A 11 -2.25 -19.27 3.65
N ASP A 12 -0.96 -19.06 3.92
CA ASP A 12 -0.50 -18.38 5.13
C ASP A 12 -0.67 -16.86 4.95
N LEU A 13 -1.90 -16.37 5.13
CA LEU A 13 -2.24 -14.97 5.06
C LEU A 13 -2.66 -14.45 6.44
N ALA A 14 -2.00 -13.39 6.90
CA ALA A 14 -2.43 -12.66 8.09
C ALA A 14 -3.72 -11.86 7.80
N PRO A 15 -4.53 -11.50 8.82
CA PRO A 15 -5.67 -10.60 8.64
C PRO A 15 -5.29 -9.33 7.90
N ALA A 16 -6.14 -8.87 6.98
CA ALA A 16 -5.78 -7.79 6.05
C ALA A 16 -5.47 -6.45 6.74
N ASN A 17 -6.05 -6.22 7.91
CA ASN A 17 -5.85 -5.02 8.74
C ASN A 17 -4.51 -5.02 9.52
N THR A 18 -3.74 -6.13 9.49
CA THR A 18 -2.44 -6.24 10.15
C THR A 18 -1.24 -6.06 9.20
N TYR A 19 -1.48 -5.95 7.89
CA TYR A 19 -0.40 -5.77 6.92
C TYR A 19 0.12 -4.33 6.82
N PRO A 20 1.43 -4.16 6.53
CA PRO A 20 2.49 -5.18 6.41
C PRO A 20 2.88 -5.80 7.75
N VAL A 21 3.33 -7.06 7.73
CA VAL A 21 3.78 -7.80 8.92
C VAL A 21 5.31 -7.83 8.96
N TYR A 22 5.90 -7.50 10.09
CA TYR A 22 7.34 -7.67 10.29
C TYR A 22 7.67 -9.15 10.54
N ASP A 23 8.59 -9.68 9.78
CA ASP A 23 9.11 -11.03 9.94
C ASP A 23 10.52 -10.97 10.55
N GLY A 24 10.61 -11.30 11.84
CA GLY A 24 11.88 -11.27 12.57
C GLY A 24 12.89 -12.33 12.09
N ALA A 25 12.45 -13.40 11.44
CA ALA A 25 13.35 -14.43 10.93
C ALA A 25 14.16 -13.96 9.71
N SER A 26 13.54 -13.14 8.86
CA SER A 26 14.19 -12.56 7.66
C SER A 26 14.63 -11.11 7.85
N ASP A 27 14.30 -10.49 8.97
CA ASP A 27 14.46 -9.04 9.23
C ASP A 27 13.87 -8.19 8.07
N ASP A 28 12.68 -8.58 7.59
CA ASP A 28 12.02 -7.93 6.45
C ASP A 28 10.52 -7.76 6.70
N LEU A 29 9.87 -6.94 5.86
CA LEU A 29 8.43 -6.77 5.87
C LEU A 29 7.76 -7.72 4.86
N ARG A 30 6.86 -8.55 5.36
CA ARG A 30 5.90 -9.30 4.53
C ARG A 30 4.74 -8.39 4.18
N THR A 31 4.57 -8.10 2.89
CA THR A 31 3.42 -7.36 2.39
C THR A 31 2.33 -8.31 1.92
N LEU A 32 1.08 -7.88 1.92
CA LEU A 32 -0.02 -8.68 1.35
C LEU A 32 0.25 -9.07 -0.12
N VAL A 33 0.95 -8.23 -0.89
CA VAL A 33 1.38 -8.55 -2.27
C VAL A 33 2.32 -9.76 -2.30
N ALA A 34 3.30 -9.81 -1.39
CA ALA A 34 4.26 -10.90 -1.32
C ALA A 34 3.56 -12.21 -0.93
N ASP A 35 2.74 -12.17 0.11
CA ASP A 35 2.03 -13.34 0.62
C ASP A 35 1.00 -13.88 -0.38
N LEU A 36 0.26 -13.03 -1.08
CA LEU A 36 -0.62 -13.45 -2.17
C LEU A 36 0.15 -14.11 -3.32
N ASN A 37 1.33 -13.63 -3.66
CA ASN A 37 2.17 -14.28 -4.67
C ASN A 37 2.76 -15.62 -4.17
N ALA A 38 3.11 -15.72 -2.89
CA ALA A 38 3.53 -16.97 -2.28
C ALA A 38 2.38 -17.98 -2.28
N CYS A 39 1.18 -17.54 -1.92
CA CYS A 39 -0.04 -18.35 -1.97
C CYS A 39 -0.35 -18.86 -3.40
N LEU A 40 -0.29 -17.98 -4.43
CA LEU A 40 -0.44 -18.41 -5.83
C LEU A 40 0.55 -19.52 -6.19
N LYS A 41 1.83 -19.33 -5.83
CA LYS A 41 2.88 -20.33 -6.10
C LYS A 41 2.62 -21.66 -5.39
N ALA A 42 2.22 -21.63 -4.12
CA ALA A 42 1.89 -22.84 -3.34
C ALA A 42 0.71 -23.61 -3.95
N ASN A 43 -0.21 -22.91 -4.61
CA ASN A 43 -1.35 -23.50 -5.33
C ASN A 43 -1.05 -23.85 -6.80
N GLY A 44 0.20 -23.85 -7.22
CA GLY A 44 0.61 -24.20 -8.59
C GLY A 44 0.35 -23.13 -9.64
N GLU A 45 -0.02 -21.93 -9.23
CA GLU A 45 -0.25 -20.79 -10.13
C GLU A 45 0.99 -19.92 -10.30
N LYS A 46 1.07 -19.21 -11.44
CA LYS A 46 2.18 -18.27 -11.68
C LYS A 46 2.00 -16.99 -10.86
N PRO A 47 3.05 -16.53 -10.15
CA PRO A 47 3.01 -15.26 -9.45
C PRO A 47 2.68 -14.09 -10.40
N ILE A 48 1.94 -13.12 -9.87
CA ILE A 48 1.56 -11.92 -10.62
C ILE A 48 2.72 -10.94 -10.65
N LYS A 49 3.36 -10.78 -11.82
CA LYS A 49 4.52 -9.88 -12.02
C LYS A 49 4.16 -8.40 -11.85
N ASN A 50 2.97 -7.99 -12.33
CA ASN A 50 2.54 -6.59 -12.19
C ASN A 50 1.86 -6.36 -10.84
N VAL A 51 2.67 -6.07 -9.83
CA VAL A 51 2.23 -5.86 -8.44
C VAL A 51 1.56 -4.51 -8.17
N LYS A 52 1.55 -3.59 -9.16
CA LYS A 52 1.04 -2.23 -8.98
C LYS A 52 -0.42 -2.05 -9.40
N ARG A 53 -0.95 -2.93 -10.24
CA ARG A 53 -2.27 -2.74 -10.88
C ARG A 53 -2.85 -4.04 -11.44
N GLY A 54 -4.05 -3.95 -12.04
CA GLY A 54 -4.67 -5.06 -12.76
C GLY A 54 -5.04 -6.22 -11.84
N LYS A 55 -4.63 -7.46 -12.17
CA LYS A 55 -5.02 -8.66 -11.42
C LYS A 55 -4.62 -8.56 -9.94
N MET A 56 -3.38 -8.12 -9.64
CA MET A 56 -2.93 -7.98 -8.26
C MET A 56 -3.77 -6.98 -7.46
N ALA A 57 -4.06 -5.80 -8.01
CA ALA A 57 -4.87 -4.81 -7.30
C ALA A 57 -6.30 -5.33 -7.02
N ARG A 58 -6.91 -6.06 -7.96
CA ARG A 58 -8.22 -6.67 -7.74
C ARG A 58 -8.19 -7.78 -6.69
N LEU A 59 -7.13 -8.60 -6.70
CA LEU A 59 -6.95 -9.67 -5.71
C LEU A 59 -6.80 -9.12 -4.30
N ILE A 60 -5.97 -8.08 -4.13
CA ILE A 60 -5.83 -7.37 -2.85
C ILE A 60 -7.17 -6.74 -2.42
N ALA A 61 -7.88 -6.09 -3.34
CA ALA A 61 -9.18 -5.50 -3.03
C ALA A 61 -10.18 -6.56 -2.54
N HIS A 62 -10.25 -7.70 -3.22
CA HIS A 62 -11.11 -8.82 -2.83
C HIS A 62 -10.74 -9.38 -1.46
N TYR A 63 -9.45 -9.60 -1.18
CA TYR A 63 -9.02 -10.08 0.13
C TYR A 63 -9.31 -9.06 1.24
N LYS A 64 -8.89 -7.80 1.05
CA LYS A 64 -9.09 -6.75 2.05
C LYS A 64 -10.55 -6.44 2.33
N SER A 65 -11.44 -6.55 1.31
CA SER A 65 -12.87 -6.26 1.50
C SER A 65 -13.57 -7.20 2.49
N GLN A 66 -12.99 -8.37 2.76
CA GLN A 66 -13.51 -9.32 3.76
C GLN A 66 -13.24 -8.83 5.20
N PHE A 67 -12.37 -7.84 5.36
CA PHE A 67 -11.99 -7.22 6.64
C PHE A 67 -12.43 -5.74 6.71
N ASN A 68 -13.40 -5.35 5.89
CA ASN A 68 -13.95 -4.01 5.99
C ASN A 68 -14.58 -3.78 7.37
N ASP A 69 -14.42 -2.57 7.86
CA ASP A 69 -14.80 -2.11 9.19
C ASP A 69 -13.89 -2.61 10.32
N GLU A 70 -12.98 -3.56 10.07
CA GLU A 70 -11.94 -3.93 11.03
C GLU A 70 -10.92 -2.79 11.16
N PRO A 71 -10.55 -2.37 12.38
CA PRO A 71 -9.55 -1.34 12.58
C PRO A 71 -8.16 -1.82 12.19
N MET A 72 -7.34 -0.96 11.59
CA MET A 72 -5.93 -1.25 11.34
C MET A 72 -5.22 -1.55 12.67
N ALA A 73 -4.46 -2.65 12.69
CA ALA A 73 -3.82 -3.18 13.90
C ALA A 73 -2.42 -3.77 13.57
N VAL A 74 -1.56 -2.94 12.97
CA VAL A 74 -0.21 -3.35 12.59
C VAL A 74 0.69 -3.36 13.82
N ASP A 75 1.34 -4.50 14.07
CA ASP A 75 2.31 -4.64 15.18
C ASP A 75 3.67 -4.05 14.79
N PHE A 76 4.22 -3.23 15.67
CA PHE A 76 5.58 -2.68 15.57
C PHE A 76 6.33 -2.71 16.91
N SER A 77 5.99 -3.66 17.79
CA SER A 77 6.58 -3.80 19.11
C SER A 77 8.04 -4.28 19.09
N ALA A 78 8.42 -5.12 18.12
CA ALA A 78 9.76 -5.63 17.98
C ALA A 78 10.77 -4.53 17.55
N ALA A 79 12.02 -4.61 18.03
CA ALA A 79 13.05 -3.62 17.70
C ALA A 79 13.32 -3.49 16.19
N GLY A 80 13.35 -4.61 15.44
CA GLY A 80 13.46 -4.59 13.98
C GLY A 80 12.26 -3.94 13.29
N ALA A 81 11.06 -4.18 13.81
CA ALA A 81 9.84 -3.52 13.33
C ALA A 81 9.90 -1.99 13.52
N GLN A 82 10.41 -1.54 14.69
CA GLN A 82 10.62 -0.12 14.96
C GLN A 82 11.65 0.51 14.01
N ALA A 83 12.71 -0.22 13.66
CA ALA A 83 13.68 0.24 12.67
C ALA A 83 13.06 0.40 11.27
N TRP A 84 12.16 -0.50 10.85
CA TRP A 84 11.40 -0.38 9.61
C TRP A 84 10.41 0.79 9.64
N TYR A 85 9.73 1.00 10.77
CA TYR A 85 8.86 2.16 10.98
C TYR A 85 9.64 3.47 10.83
N GLU A 86 10.80 3.59 11.47
CA GLU A 86 11.63 4.79 11.42
C GLU A 86 12.14 5.06 9.99
N LYS A 87 12.52 4.02 9.25
CA LYS A 87 12.86 4.11 7.83
C LYS A 87 11.70 4.69 6.98
N GLY A 88 10.48 4.22 7.25
CA GLY A 88 9.27 4.73 6.60
C GLY A 88 8.95 6.16 6.99
N ARG A 89 9.12 6.50 8.27
CA ARG A 89 8.96 7.87 8.79
C ARG A 89 9.91 8.83 8.10
N GLN A 90 11.20 8.49 8.05
CA GLN A 90 12.20 9.30 7.35
C GLN A 90 11.85 9.48 5.87
N PHE A 91 11.41 8.41 5.20
CA PHE A 91 10.97 8.50 3.81
C PHE A 91 9.78 9.46 3.64
N TYR A 92 8.80 9.41 4.53
CA TYR A 92 7.57 10.20 4.46
C TYR A 92 7.84 11.70 4.63
N TRP A 93 8.80 12.07 5.51
CA TRP A 93 9.14 13.46 5.81
C TRP A 93 10.28 14.03 4.96
N ALA A 94 11.10 13.18 4.32
CA ALA A 94 12.22 13.64 3.50
C ALA A 94 11.74 14.27 2.19
N LYS A 95 12.20 15.47 1.94
CA LYS A 95 11.98 16.19 0.68
C LYS A 95 12.75 15.54 -0.46
N ARG A 96 12.18 15.57 -1.67
CA ARG A 96 12.77 14.92 -2.85
C ARG A 96 12.31 15.54 -4.16
N GLY A 97 13.02 15.15 -5.23
CA GLY A 97 12.75 15.60 -6.58
C GLY A 97 13.09 17.08 -6.80
N GLN A 98 12.96 17.50 -8.04
CA GLN A 98 13.27 18.88 -8.42
C GLN A 98 12.37 19.92 -7.75
N LEU A 99 11.16 19.52 -7.35
CA LEU A 99 10.24 20.41 -6.66
C LEU A 99 10.45 20.42 -5.14
N ASN A 100 11.37 19.60 -4.61
CA ASN A 100 11.74 19.56 -3.19
C ASN A 100 10.54 19.40 -2.25
N PHE A 101 9.63 18.43 -2.53
CA PHE A 101 8.49 18.11 -1.68
C PHE A 101 8.62 16.73 -1.05
N SER A 102 8.13 16.61 0.17
CA SER A 102 7.92 15.35 0.89
C SER A 102 6.47 14.85 0.76
N CYS A 103 6.21 13.63 1.23
CA CYS A 103 4.82 13.18 1.39
C CYS A 103 4.07 14.06 2.41
N ALA A 104 4.73 14.41 3.52
CA ALA A 104 4.19 15.25 4.58
C ALA A 104 3.82 16.65 4.09
N ASP A 105 4.60 17.27 3.18
CA ASP A 105 4.25 18.58 2.64
C ASP A 105 2.85 18.59 1.99
N CYS A 106 2.49 17.50 1.28
CA CYS A 106 1.17 17.38 0.66
C CYS A 106 0.10 16.85 1.63
N HIS A 107 0.43 15.82 2.42
CA HIS A 107 -0.54 15.04 3.17
C HIS A 107 -0.68 15.43 4.65
N VAL A 108 0.14 16.36 5.14
CA VAL A 108 0.06 16.95 6.49
C VAL A 108 -0.07 18.47 6.36
N THR A 109 0.97 19.14 5.87
CA THR A 109 1.04 20.61 5.87
C THR A 109 0.00 21.26 4.96
N ASN A 110 -0.25 20.70 3.78
CA ASN A 110 -1.18 21.22 2.78
C ASN A 110 -2.45 20.35 2.61
N SER A 111 -2.76 19.52 3.58
CA SER A 111 -4.00 18.74 3.58
C SER A 111 -5.22 19.66 3.51
N GLY A 112 -6.17 19.33 2.64
CA GLY A 112 -7.35 20.16 2.36
C GLY A 112 -7.17 21.19 1.25
N ASN A 113 -5.93 21.55 0.90
CA ASN A 113 -5.66 22.44 -0.21
C ASN A 113 -5.77 21.71 -1.56
N SER A 114 -6.03 22.44 -2.63
CA SER A 114 -6.14 21.90 -3.99
C SER A 114 -4.83 22.03 -4.75
N VAL A 115 -4.46 20.95 -5.46
CA VAL A 115 -3.35 20.94 -6.41
C VAL A 115 -3.83 20.36 -7.73
N ARG A 116 -3.80 21.14 -8.80
CA ARG A 116 -4.23 20.72 -10.16
C ARG A 116 -5.65 20.13 -10.21
N GLY A 117 -6.56 20.70 -9.42
CA GLY A 117 -7.94 20.24 -9.34
C GLY A 117 -8.19 19.03 -8.41
N ASP A 118 -7.13 18.40 -7.89
CA ASP A 118 -7.24 17.35 -6.87
C ASP A 118 -7.10 17.98 -5.47
N VAL A 119 -8.01 17.66 -4.54
CA VAL A 119 -7.85 18.02 -3.13
C VAL A 119 -6.82 17.10 -2.49
N LEU A 120 -5.85 17.67 -1.78
CA LEU A 120 -4.84 16.92 -1.05
C LEU A 120 -5.49 16.30 0.21
N SER A 121 -5.61 14.97 0.22
CA SER A 121 -6.13 14.25 1.38
C SER A 121 -5.11 14.20 2.52
N ALA A 122 -5.59 14.18 3.77
CA ALA A 122 -4.74 13.89 4.91
C ALA A 122 -4.05 12.52 4.76
N GLY A 123 -2.85 12.37 5.33
CA GLY A 123 -2.15 11.08 5.39
C GLY A 123 -2.93 10.07 6.26
N LEU A 124 -3.46 10.54 7.39
CA LEU A 124 -4.35 9.76 8.24
C LEU A 124 -5.63 9.40 7.46
N GLY A 125 -6.00 8.12 7.45
CA GLY A 125 -7.14 7.59 6.71
C GLY A 125 -6.87 7.33 5.22
N HIS A 126 -5.73 7.78 4.66
CA HIS A 126 -5.47 7.64 3.24
C HIS A 126 -5.19 6.18 2.84
N GLY A 127 -4.41 5.47 3.64
CA GLY A 127 -3.95 4.11 3.35
C GLY A 127 -5.04 3.04 3.41
N VAL A 128 -6.03 3.24 4.27
CA VAL A 128 -7.07 2.22 4.56
C VAL A 128 -8.01 1.92 3.40
N GLY A 129 -8.08 2.79 2.38
CA GLY A 129 -8.92 2.59 1.20
C GLY A 129 -8.24 1.89 0.03
N PHE A 130 -6.94 1.57 0.13
CA PHE A 130 -6.22 0.94 -0.97
C PHE A 130 -6.38 -0.60 -1.00
N PRO A 131 -6.51 -1.18 -2.21
CA PRO A 131 -6.44 -0.61 -3.58
C PRO A 131 -7.62 0.30 -3.91
N VAL A 132 -7.33 1.31 -4.74
CA VAL A 132 -8.33 2.30 -5.15
C VAL A 132 -8.65 2.22 -6.64
N TYR A 133 -9.90 2.54 -6.98
CA TYR A 133 -10.28 2.95 -8.31
C TYR A 133 -9.96 4.44 -8.48
N ARG A 134 -9.31 4.82 -9.58
CA ARG A 134 -9.13 6.23 -9.94
C ARG A 134 -9.64 6.51 -11.34
N THR A 135 -10.51 7.50 -11.46
CA THR A 135 -11.04 7.96 -12.76
C THR A 135 -9.91 8.33 -13.71
N LYS A 136 -8.91 9.06 -13.23
CA LYS A 136 -7.72 9.41 -14.01
C LYS A 136 -6.94 8.19 -14.55
N TRP A 137 -6.94 7.08 -13.84
CA TRP A 137 -6.29 5.85 -14.29
C TRP A 137 -7.15 5.05 -15.26
N SER A 138 -8.49 5.22 -15.22
CA SER A 138 -9.40 4.54 -16.13
C SER A 138 -9.20 4.98 -17.58
N MET A 139 -8.81 6.25 -17.80
CA MET A 139 -8.48 6.78 -19.13
C MET A 139 -7.36 6.00 -19.83
N SER A 140 -6.49 5.32 -19.06
CA SER A 140 -5.46 4.41 -19.59
C SER A 140 -5.87 2.93 -19.60
N GLY A 141 -7.16 2.62 -19.39
CA GLY A 141 -7.70 1.26 -19.34
C GLY A 141 -7.27 0.44 -18.11
N LYS A 142 -6.68 1.06 -17.10
CA LYS A 142 -6.15 0.38 -15.91
C LYS A 142 -6.53 1.12 -14.63
N PRO A 143 -7.84 1.16 -14.27
CA PRO A 143 -8.35 2.03 -13.22
C PRO A 143 -7.87 1.66 -11.81
N TRP A 144 -7.63 0.37 -11.56
CA TRP A 144 -7.25 -0.12 -10.23
C TRP A 144 -5.77 -0.01 -9.95
N GLY A 145 -5.42 0.42 -8.75
CA GLY A 145 -4.02 0.53 -8.34
C GLY A 145 -3.79 0.31 -6.85
N THR A 146 -2.64 -0.33 -6.56
CA THR A 146 -2.13 -0.53 -5.21
C THR A 146 -1.48 0.75 -4.67
N THR A 147 -1.18 0.77 -3.38
CA THR A 147 -0.44 1.82 -2.68
C THR A 147 0.89 2.14 -3.40
N HIS A 148 1.66 1.12 -3.78
CA HIS A 148 2.93 1.32 -4.50
C HIS A 148 2.79 1.93 -5.90
N ARG A 149 1.62 1.76 -6.56
CA ARG A 149 1.31 2.52 -7.78
C ARG A 149 1.16 4.00 -7.46
N ARG A 150 0.49 4.32 -6.35
CA ARG A 150 0.27 5.70 -5.92
C ARG A 150 1.59 6.36 -5.54
N TYR A 151 2.44 5.70 -4.77
CA TYR A 151 3.75 6.21 -4.39
C TYR A 151 4.60 6.58 -5.60
N GLY A 152 4.68 5.69 -6.60
CA GLY A 152 5.38 5.98 -7.84
C GLY A 152 4.80 7.18 -8.59
N GLY A 153 3.48 7.37 -8.54
CA GLY A 153 2.81 8.55 -9.10
C GLY A 153 3.18 9.83 -8.35
N CYS A 154 3.17 9.82 -7.01
CA CYS A 154 3.54 10.97 -6.19
C CYS A 154 5.00 11.38 -6.41
N ASN A 155 5.95 10.42 -6.44
CA ASN A 155 7.34 10.73 -6.76
C ASN A 155 7.48 11.46 -8.10
N LYS A 156 6.80 10.99 -9.15
CA LYS A 156 6.79 11.66 -10.47
C LYS A 156 6.20 13.07 -10.42
N GLN A 157 5.16 13.29 -9.60
CA GLN A 157 4.55 14.62 -9.46
C GLN A 157 5.53 15.65 -8.91
N VAL A 158 6.44 15.26 -8.04
CA VAL A 158 7.51 16.11 -7.49
C VAL A 158 8.81 16.02 -8.29
N ARG A 159 8.77 15.40 -9.48
CA ARG A 159 9.91 15.21 -10.39
C ARG A 159 11.06 14.41 -9.76
N ALA A 160 10.72 13.44 -8.91
CA ALA A 160 11.63 12.43 -8.39
C ALA A 160 11.48 11.11 -9.17
N SER A 161 12.56 10.35 -9.29
CA SER A 161 12.51 8.98 -9.80
C SER A 161 11.73 8.09 -8.83
N PRO A 162 10.76 7.29 -9.31
CA PRO A 162 10.08 6.32 -8.46
C PRO A 162 11.02 5.20 -8.01
N PHE A 163 10.83 4.74 -6.78
CA PHE A 163 11.49 3.53 -6.29
C PHE A 163 10.81 2.26 -6.82
N LYS A 164 11.47 1.13 -6.65
CA LYS A 164 10.95 -0.18 -7.06
C LYS A 164 9.73 -0.55 -6.21
N ALA A 165 8.64 -0.96 -6.86
CA ALA A 165 7.51 -1.53 -6.14
C ALA A 165 7.94 -2.81 -5.41
N GLN A 166 7.56 -2.99 -4.16
CA GLN A 166 8.01 -4.05 -3.26
C GLN A 166 9.51 -3.98 -2.92
N GLY A 167 10.17 -2.85 -3.19
CA GLY A 167 11.50 -2.56 -2.67
C GLY A 167 11.44 -1.98 -1.26
N THR A 168 12.60 -1.92 -0.62
CA THR A 168 12.76 -1.51 0.79
C THR A 168 12.07 -0.18 1.10
N GLU A 169 12.25 0.83 0.25
CA GLU A 169 11.73 2.18 0.49
C GLU A 169 10.21 2.21 0.51
N TYR A 170 9.56 1.53 -0.44
CA TYR A 170 8.11 1.52 -0.52
C TYR A 170 7.47 0.55 0.48
N LYS A 171 8.16 -0.53 0.88
CA LYS A 171 7.70 -1.39 1.98
C LYS A 171 7.75 -0.62 3.31
N ALA A 172 8.84 0.08 3.59
CA ALA A 172 8.97 0.89 4.80
C ALA A 172 7.92 2.03 4.85
N LEU A 173 7.68 2.70 3.71
CA LEU A 173 6.64 3.73 3.62
C LEU A 173 5.24 3.15 3.86
N GLU A 174 4.91 2.01 3.25
CA GLU A 174 3.64 1.32 3.45
C GLU A 174 3.45 0.93 4.93
N TYR A 175 4.49 0.44 5.57
CA TYR A 175 4.49 0.08 6.99
C TYR A 175 4.25 1.28 7.89
N TYR A 176 4.97 2.38 7.67
CA TYR A 176 4.78 3.63 8.39
C TYR A 176 3.35 4.17 8.26
N GLU A 177 2.82 4.21 7.02
CA GLU A 177 1.44 4.67 6.79
C GLU A 177 0.41 3.73 7.43
N ALA A 178 0.64 2.42 7.43
CA ALA A 178 -0.25 1.46 8.06
C ALA A 178 -0.31 1.66 9.57
N ILE A 179 0.83 1.86 10.23
CA ILE A 179 0.90 2.16 11.67
C ILE A 179 0.27 3.52 11.99
N MET A 180 0.51 4.55 11.18
CA MET A 180 -0.14 5.86 11.31
C MET A 180 -1.68 5.75 11.26
N ASN A 181 -2.20 4.74 10.56
CA ASN A 181 -3.63 4.47 10.44
C ASN A 181 -4.17 3.48 11.50
N THR A 182 -3.40 3.13 12.52
CA THR A 182 -3.87 2.24 13.62
C THR A 182 -5.19 2.76 14.20
N GLY A 183 -6.17 1.86 14.34
CA GLY A 183 -7.51 2.17 14.81
C GLY A 183 -8.47 2.71 13.75
N VAL A 184 -7.99 3.07 12.56
CA VAL A 184 -8.86 3.53 11.45
C VAL A 184 -9.42 2.31 10.72
N PRO A 185 -10.76 2.20 10.53
CA PRO A 185 -11.37 1.05 9.86
C PRO A 185 -10.96 0.94 8.39
N LEU A 186 -10.74 -0.30 7.92
CA LEU A 186 -10.57 -0.59 6.50
C LEU A 186 -11.85 -0.23 5.72
N LYS A 187 -11.67 0.34 4.52
CA LYS A 187 -12.75 0.70 3.59
C LYS A 187 -12.30 0.42 2.14
N VAL A 188 -12.26 -0.84 1.77
CA VAL A 188 -11.75 -1.33 0.49
C VAL A 188 -12.87 -2.03 -0.30
N PRO A 189 -12.99 -1.81 -1.61
CA PRO A 189 -12.25 -0.82 -2.39
C PRO A 189 -12.81 0.59 -2.23
N SER A 190 -11.95 1.60 -2.38
CA SER A 190 -12.41 2.99 -2.42
C SER A 190 -12.22 3.62 -3.80
N GLN A 191 -12.89 4.74 -4.04
CA GLN A 191 -12.79 5.49 -5.28
C GLN A 191 -12.13 6.85 -5.02
N ARG A 192 -11.30 7.28 -5.97
CA ARG A 192 -10.69 8.60 -6.00
C ARG A 192 -10.73 9.19 -7.41
N GLN A 193 -10.72 10.50 -7.50
CA GLN A 193 -10.63 11.22 -8.76
C GLN A 193 -9.27 11.08 -9.42
#